data_7171024d3af0479e83225540000b4799
#
_entry.id   7171024d3af0479e83225540000b4799
#
_cell.length_a   1.000
_cell.length_b   1.000
_cell.length_c   1.000
_cell.angle_alpha   90.00
_cell.angle_beta   90.00
_cell.angle_gamma   90.00
#
_symmetry.space_group_name_H-M   'P 1'
#
loop_
_entity.id
_entity.type
_entity.pdbx_description
1 polymer ?
#
loop_
_entity_poly.entity_id
_entity_poly.type
_entity_poly.pdbx_seq_one_letter_code
_entity_poly.pdbx_strand_id
1 'polypeptide(L)'
;MECICQKQAKKAVLMMSENTVKGQKKPNTAGSEYNALQFMIQNAMHGISTAIPVQVQAVNGLFVDVLPLVSSVDGYGQAVEPTTLFHLPVFRYHAGVAAFIVDPVVGDIGLAVFAQADSSNVQEGTSAPQQPGSFRRFSQSDGFYFGGFHKSNPSVFIEVKQDNTIQIVAPTSVTVTSPQVDFSGNVSMSGSVNVTGDCTIGGISFLSHIHTGDSGGDTSPPK
;
A
#
# COMPACT_ATOMS: atom_id res chain seq x y z
N MET A 1 -34.61 -14.79 30.45
CA MET A 1 -34.03 -14.75 29.10
C MET A 1 -33.01 -13.61 29.06
N GLU A 2 -31.74 -13.88 29.30
CA GLU A 2 -30.70 -12.86 29.21
C GLU A 2 -30.49 -12.48 27.74
N CYS A 3 -30.50 -11.19 27.46
CA CYS A 3 -30.35 -10.67 26.11
C CYS A 3 -28.97 -11.05 25.52
N ILE A 4 -28.94 -11.47 24.25
CA ILE A 4 -27.73 -11.89 23.51
C ILE A 4 -26.61 -10.83 23.62
N CYS A 5 -26.99 -9.55 23.67
CA CYS A 5 -26.10 -8.40 23.81
C CYS A 5 -25.36 -8.41 25.18
N GLN A 6 -26.04 -8.82 26.27
CA GLN A 6 -25.41 -8.94 27.59
C GLN A 6 -24.44 -10.11 27.69
N LYS A 7 -24.72 -11.23 26.97
CA LYS A 7 -23.78 -12.35 26.87
C LYS A 7 -22.52 -12.01 26.10
N GLN A 8 -22.65 -11.23 25.02
CA GLN A 8 -21.48 -10.77 24.25
C GLN A 8 -20.64 -9.76 25.03
N ALA A 9 -21.28 -8.83 25.77
CA ALA A 9 -20.57 -7.88 26.61
C ALA A 9 -19.84 -8.58 27.76
N LYS A 10 -20.45 -9.57 28.42
CA LYS A 10 -19.78 -10.38 29.47
C LYS A 10 -18.63 -11.22 28.89
N LYS A 11 -18.76 -11.75 27.67
CA LYS A 11 -17.67 -12.49 27.00
C LYS A 11 -16.51 -11.58 26.61
N ALA A 12 -16.80 -10.35 26.15
CA ALA A 12 -15.78 -9.34 25.85
C ALA A 12 -15.03 -8.88 27.11
N VAL A 13 -15.76 -8.64 28.21
CA VAL A 13 -15.16 -8.29 29.52
C VAL A 13 -14.34 -9.45 30.08
N LEU A 14 -14.79 -10.70 29.94
CA LEU A 14 -14.04 -11.88 30.36
C LEU A 14 -12.76 -12.08 29.52
N MET A 15 -12.83 -11.83 28.20
CA MET A 15 -11.64 -11.86 27.34
C MET A 15 -10.66 -10.71 27.65
N MET A 16 -11.17 -9.55 28.07
CA MET A 16 -10.31 -8.45 28.53
C MET A 16 -9.66 -8.74 29.89
N SER A 17 -10.29 -9.56 30.77
CA SER A 17 -9.70 -9.91 32.04
C SER A 17 -8.62 -11.02 31.97
N GLU A 18 -8.58 -11.79 30.86
CA GLU A 18 -7.53 -12.78 30.60
C GLU A 18 -6.30 -12.18 29.91
N ASN A 19 -6.38 -10.95 29.43
CA ASN A 19 -5.22 -10.18 28.97
C ASN A 19 -4.46 -9.55 30.14
N THR A 20 -4.20 -10.34 31.16
CA THR A 20 -3.22 -9.95 32.18
C THR A 20 -1.88 -9.77 31.47
N VAL A 21 -1.36 -8.56 31.56
CA VAL A 21 -0.08 -8.07 31.12
C VAL A 21 0.96 -9.20 31.12
N LYS A 22 1.10 -9.87 29.95
CA LYS A 22 2.06 -10.96 29.80
C LYS A 22 3.45 -10.34 29.83
N GLY A 23 4.32 -10.85 30.71
CA GLY A 23 5.69 -10.37 30.83
C GLY A 23 5.96 -9.43 32.00
N GLN A 24 5.00 -9.20 32.88
CA GLN A 24 5.23 -8.40 34.11
C GLN A 24 5.42 -9.29 35.35
N LYS A 25 6.43 -8.92 36.13
CA LYS A 25 6.72 -9.58 37.39
C LYS A 25 5.63 -9.26 38.40
N LYS A 26 4.76 -10.23 38.71
CA LYS A 26 3.80 -10.09 39.83
C LYS A 26 4.49 -10.38 41.14
N PRO A 27 4.09 -9.77 42.29
CA PRO A 27 4.69 -10.02 43.60
C PRO A 27 4.73 -11.49 44.00
N ASN A 28 3.74 -12.30 43.59
CA ASN A 28 3.65 -13.74 43.89
C ASN A 28 4.51 -14.63 42.96
N THR A 29 5.16 -14.07 41.92
CA THR A 29 6.02 -14.84 40.98
C THR A 29 7.51 -14.65 41.30
N ALA A 30 7.86 -13.87 42.31
CA ALA A 30 9.23 -13.46 42.63
C ALA A 30 10.13 -14.60 43.14
N GLY A 31 9.60 -15.78 43.46
CA GLY A 31 10.35 -16.89 44.07
C GLY A 31 10.62 -18.08 43.18
N SER A 32 10.29 -18.04 41.88
CA SER A 32 10.47 -19.16 40.97
C SER A 32 11.44 -18.81 39.84
N GLU A 33 12.51 -19.60 39.68
CA GLU A 33 13.47 -19.46 38.56
C GLU A 33 12.78 -19.61 37.19
N TYR A 34 11.80 -20.50 37.09
CA TYR A 34 11.00 -20.68 35.89
C TYR A 34 10.26 -19.42 35.51
N ASN A 35 9.60 -18.75 36.45
CA ASN A 35 8.89 -17.51 36.21
C ASN A 35 9.84 -16.36 35.87
N ALA A 36 11.02 -16.32 36.42
CA ALA A 36 12.06 -15.34 36.10
C ALA A 36 12.57 -15.54 34.66
N LEU A 37 12.83 -16.78 34.27
CA LEU A 37 13.25 -17.11 32.90
C LEU A 37 12.15 -16.77 31.88
N GLN A 38 10.91 -17.14 32.17
CA GLN A 38 9.76 -16.83 31.30
C GLN A 38 9.56 -15.32 31.15
N PHE A 39 9.73 -14.56 32.23
CA PHE A 39 9.68 -13.10 32.21
C PHE A 39 10.80 -12.52 31.31
N MET A 40 12.04 -13.03 31.42
CA MET A 40 13.15 -12.57 30.60
C MET A 40 12.91 -12.86 29.10
N ILE A 41 12.41 -14.06 28.77
CA ILE A 41 12.06 -14.42 27.40
C ILE A 41 10.97 -13.51 26.84
N GLN A 42 9.90 -13.29 27.59
CA GLN A 42 8.80 -12.42 27.18
C GLN A 42 9.26 -10.97 26.99
N ASN A 43 10.09 -10.48 27.91
CA ASN A 43 10.65 -9.13 27.79
C ASN A 43 11.55 -8.97 26.56
N ALA A 44 12.36 -9.99 26.24
CA ALA A 44 13.14 -10.02 25.02
C ALA A 44 12.26 -10.03 23.76
N MET A 45 11.15 -10.77 23.78
CA MET A 45 10.19 -10.81 22.67
C MET A 45 9.44 -9.49 22.47
N HIS A 46 9.17 -8.73 23.53
CA HIS A 46 8.55 -7.40 23.43
C HIS A 46 9.40 -6.38 22.68
N GLY A 47 10.73 -6.57 22.64
CA GLY A 47 11.66 -5.73 21.88
C GLY A 47 11.73 -6.06 20.39
N ILE A 48 11.02 -7.11 19.92
CA ILE A 48 11.05 -7.55 18.52
C ILE A 48 9.94 -6.86 17.76
N SER A 49 10.27 -5.86 16.96
CA SER A 49 9.34 -5.23 16.03
C SER A 49 9.39 -5.98 14.68
N THR A 50 8.23 -6.44 14.19
CA THR A 50 8.11 -7.16 12.91
C THR A 50 7.29 -6.38 11.89
N ALA A 51 6.02 -6.16 12.19
CA ALA A 51 5.11 -5.37 11.40
C ALA A 51 4.02 -4.77 12.29
N ILE A 52 3.57 -3.56 11.96
CA ILE A 52 2.55 -2.85 12.71
C ILE A 52 1.68 -2.01 11.78
N PRO A 53 0.35 -1.97 11.96
CA PRO A 53 -0.51 -1.03 11.25
C PRO A 53 -0.16 0.41 11.62
N VAL A 54 -0.05 1.27 10.60
CA VAL A 54 0.34 2.67 10.77
C VAL A 54 -0.54 3.58 9.92
N GLN A 55 -0.62 4.85 10.32
CA GLN A 55 -1.24 5.91 9.54
C GLN A 55 -0.18 6.92 9.09
N VAL A 56 -0.25 7.32 7.82
CA VAL A 56 0.64 8.34 7.24
C VAL A 56 0.31 9.70 7.84
N GLN A 57 1.32 10.36 8.41
CA GLN A 57 1.25 11.71 8.99
C GLN A 57 1.85 12.77 8.06
N ALA A 58 2.92 12.41 7.34
CA ALA A 58 3.56 13.27 6.34
C ALA A 58 4.13 12.45 5.20
N VAL A 59 4.21 13.05 4.01
CA VAL A 59 4.80 12.47 2.80
C VAL A 59 5.95 13.36 2.34
N ASN A 60 7.15 12.79 2.24
CA ASN A 60 8.39 13.49 1.93
C ASN A 60 9.09 12.81 0.73
N GLY A 61 8.53 12.97 -0.47
CA GLY A 61 9.04 12.31 -1.68
C GLY A 61 8.86 10.79 -1.64
N LEU A 62 9.96 10.05 -1.53
CA LEU A 62 9.96 8.59 -1.44
C LEU A 62 9.85 8.06 0.00
N PHE A 63 9.70 8.94 0.97
CA PHE A 63 9.63 8.61 2.39
C PHE A 63 8.34 9.12 3.01
N VAL A 64 7.92 8.46 4.08
CA VAL A 64 6.75 8.87 4.87
C VAL A 64 7.09 8.88 6.35
N ASP A 65 6.41 9.77 7.08
CA ASP A 65 6.36 9.74 8.53
C ASP A 65 5.02 9.11 8.94
N VAL A 66 5.05 8.14 9.84
CA VAL A 66 3.86 7.35 10.16
C VAL A 66 3.65 7.24 11.66
N LEU A 67 2.40 7.18 12.07
CA LEU A 67 1.99 6.95 13.45
C LEU A 67 1.48 5.52 13.60
N PRO A 68 2.07 4.69 14.50
CA PRO A 68 1.50 3.39 14.82
C PRO A 68 0.06 3.48 15.32
N LEU A 69 -0.81 2.59 14.86
CA LEU A 69 -2.22 2.55 15.25
C LEU A 69 -2.50 1.58 16.41
N VAL A 70 -1.49 0.83 16.82
CA VAL A 70 -1.56 -0.09 17.96
C VAL A 70 -0.67 0.44 19.07
N SER A 71 -1.29 0.84 20.17
CA SER A 71 -0.58 1.29 21.37
C SER A 71 0.05 0.11 22.09
N SER A 72 1.21 0.32 22.68
CA SER A 72 1.76 -0.58 23.68
C SER A 72 1.02 -0.40 25.01
N VAL A 73 1.20 -1.35 25.91
CA VAL A 73 0.57 -1.32 27.24
C VAL A 73 1.68 -1.33 28.29
N ASP A 74 1.61 -0.41 29.23
CA ASP A 74 2.54 -0.33 30.34
C ASP A 74 2.30 -1.42 31.39
N GLY A 75 3.15 -1.43 32.42
CA GLY A 75 3.07 -2.38 33.54
C GLY A 75 1.80 -2.34 34.34
N TYR A 76 1.05 -1.30 34.26
CA TYR A 76 -0.22 -1.12 35.00
C TYR A 76 -1.43 -1.40 34.10
N GLY A 77 -1.21 -1.81 32.82
CA GLY A 77 -2.29 -2.07 31.87
C GLY A 77 -2.81 -0.81 31.18
N GLN A 78 -2.11 0.33 31.30
CA GLN A 78 -2.48 1.56 30.64
C GLN A 78 -1.88 1.60 29.22
N ALA A 79 -2.65 2.13 28.27
CA ALA A 79 -2.15 2.34 26.93
C ALA A 79 -1.07 3.42 26.92
N VAL A 80 0.05 3.13 26.27
CA VAL A 80 1.12 4.10 26.02
C VAL A 80 0.93 4.63 24.60
N GLU A 81 0.83 5.95 24.46
CA GLU A 81 0.68 6.59 23.18
C GLU A 81 1.89 6.27 22.27
N PRO A 82 1.65 5.83 21.03
CA PRO A 82 2.71 5.54 20.11
C PRO A 82 3.42 6.81 19.65
N THR A 83 4.71 6.68 19.39
CA THR A 83 5.53 7.78 18.83
C THR A 83 5.57 7.68 17.33
N THR A 84 5.56 8.82 16.64
CA THR A 84 5.73 8.89 15.17
C THR A 84 7.06 8.27 14.76
N LEU A 85 7.00 7.41 13.75
CA LEU A 85 8.17 6.84 13.08
C LEU A 85 8.47 7.71 11.86
N PHE A 86 9.70 8.19 11.77
CA PHE A 86 10.10 9.13 10.74
C PHE A 86 10.88 8.46 9.62
N HIS A 87 10.71 9.00 8.41
CA HIS A 87 11.57 8.71 7.28
C HIS A 87 11.57 7.24 6.83
N LEU A 88 10.38 6.60 6.79
CA LEU A 88 10.24 5.25 6.28
C LEU A 88 10.18 5.27 4.75
N PRO A 89 11.03 4.50 4.04
CA PRO A 89 10.93 4.35 2.59
C PRO A 89 9.58 3.75 2.20
N VAL A 90 8.97 4.30 1.14
CA VAL A 90 7.72 3.79 0.59
C VAL A 90 8.01 2.60 -0.33
N PHE A 91 7.38 1.48 -0.07
CA PHE A 91 7.43 0.33 -0.98
C PHE A 91 6.73 0.68 -2.30
N ARG A 92 7.40 0.40 -3.41
CA ARG A 92 6.84 0.44 -4.76
C ARG A 92 7.06 -0.90 -5.43
N TYR A 93 6.04 -1.39 -6.13
CA TYR A 93 6.23 -2.59 -6.94
C TYR A 93 7.11 -2.23 -8.15
N HIS A 94 8.35 -2.71 -8.12
CA HIS A 94 9.39 -2.28 -9.04
C HIS A 94 10.21 -3.48 -9.53
N ALA A 95 10.48 -3.53 -10.83
CA ALA A 95 11.34 -4.55 -11.43
C ALA A 95 12.11 -3.95 -12.61
N GLY A 96 13.45 -3.88 -12.50
CA GLY A 96 14.31 -3.27 -13.51
C GLY A 96 13.92 -1.81 -13.75
N VAL A 97 13.49 -1.49 -14.97
CA VAL A 97 13.05 -0.12 -15.37
C VAL A 97 11.53 0.09 -15.23
N ALA A 98 10.78 -0.94 -14.83
CA ALA A 98 9.33 -0.91 -14.74
C ALA A 98 8.89 -0.77 -13.28
N ALA A 99 7.85 0.03 -13.04
CA ALA A 99 7.26 0.18 -11.73
C ALA A 99 5.75 0.38 -11.82
N PHE A 100 5.05 -0.08 -10.78
CA PHE A 100 3.67 0.30 -10.50
C PHE A 100 3.71 1.28 -9.32
N ILE A 101 3.35 2.53 -9.58
CA ILE A 101 3.51 3.62 -8.63
C ILE A 101 2.12 4.06 -8.14
N VAL A 102 1.91 3.92 -6.82
CA VAL A 102 0.76 4.47 -6.11
C VAL A 102 1.33 5.18 -4.88
N ASP A 103 1.39 6.49 -4.95
CA ASP A 103 1.96 7.27 -3.87
C ASP A 103 0.96 7.43 -2.71
N PRO A 104 1.40 7.24 -1.46
CA PRO A 104 0.55 7.43 -0.29
C PRO A 104 0.18 8.89 -0.10
N VAL A 105 -0.95 9.13 0.56
CA VAL A 105 -1.36 10.46 1.01
C VAL A 105 -1.49 10.49 2.53
N VAL A 106 -1.46 11.68 3.11
CA VAL A 106 -1.68 11.88 4.56
C VAL A 106 -3.06 11.32 4.95
N GLY A 107 -3.07 10.51 5.99
CA GLY A 107 -4.27 9.82 6.46
C GLY A 107 -4.40 8.38 5.98
N ASP A 108 -3.63 7.94 4.99
CA ASP A 108 -3.62 6.55 4.55
C ASP A 108 -3.17 5.60 5.65
N ILE A 109 -3.83 4.44 5.69
CA ILE A 109 -3.48 3.37 6.62
C ILE A 109 -2.71 2.31 5.85
N GLY A 110 -1.55 1.95 6.35
CA GLY A 110 -0.69 0.92 5.77
C GLY A 110 -0.02 0.08 6.84
N LEU A 111 1.02 -0.61 6.44
CA LEU A 111 1.80 -1.47 7.30
C LEU A 111 3.25 -0.98 7.33
N ALA A 112 3.80 -0.74 8.51
CA ALA A 112 5.24 -0.61 8.69
C ALA A 112 5.83 -1.99 8.95
N VAL A 113 6.83 -2.38 8.18
CA VAL A 113 7.57 -3.65 8.30
C VAL A 113 9.01 -3.33 8.65
N PHE A 114 9.56 -4.04 9.62
CA PHE A 114 10.87 -3.71 10.18
C PHE A 114 11.93 -4.75 9.80
N ALA A 115 13.12 -4.28 9.45
CA ALA A 115 14.23 -5.13 9.12
C ALA A 115 14.77 -5.86 10.36
N GLN A 116 15.29 -7.09 10.15
CA GLN A 116 15.92 -7.88 11.20
C GLN A 116 17.17 -7.23 11.76
N ALA A 117 17.90 -6.49 10.95
CA ALA A 117 19.13 -5.81 11.32
C ALA A 117 19.10 -4.37 10.78
N ASP A 118 19.98 -3.53 11.29
CA ASP A 118 20.12 -2.15 10.84
C ASP A 118 20.37 -2.09 9.34
N SER A 119 19.40 -1.58 8.59
CA SER A 119 19.39 -1.53 7.13
C SER A 119 19.77 -0.14 6.57
N SER A 120 20.23 0.80 7.40
CA SER A 120 20.55 2.16 6.98
C SER A 120 21.52 2.20 5.80
N ASN A 121 22.57 1.38 5.82
CA ASN A 121 23.56 1.31 4.74
C ASN A 121 23.01 0.78 3.41
N VAL A 122 21.86 0.08 3.42
CA VAL A 122 21.20 -0.44 2.21
C VAL A 122 20.14 0.56 1.71
N GLN A 123 19.48 1.28 2.60
CA GLN A 123 18.45 2.26 2.23
C GLN A 123 19.03 3.43 1.43
N GLU A 124 20.31 3.69 1.53
CA GLU A 124 21.02 4.71 0.73
C GLU A 124 21.26 4.30 -0.74
N GLY A 125 20.72 3.14 -1.18
CA GLY A 125 20.68 2.76 -2.59
C GLY A 125 21.87 1.93 -3.09
N THR A 126 22.55 1.22 -2.22
CA THR A 126 23.59 0.25 -2.65
C THR A 126 22.98 -1.06 -3.11
N SER A 127 23.52 -1.66 -4.16
CA SER A 127 23.14 -2.98 -4.69
C SER A 127 24.02 -4.12 -4.20
N ALA A 128 25.11 -3.84 -3.47
CA ALA A 128 26.02 -4.83 -2.91
C ALA A 128 25.64 -5.15 -1.45
N PRO A 129 25.90 -6.40 -0.97
CA PRO A 129 25.72 -6.71 0.44
C PRO A 129 26.54 -5.78 1.34
N GLN A 130 25.89 -5.21 2.35
CA GLN A 130 26.50 -4.29 3.31
C GLN A 130 26.46 -4.88 4.72
N GLN A 131 27.43 -4.49 5.54
CA GLN A 131 27.34 -4.75 6.98
C GLN A 131 26.23 -3.90 7.60
N PRO A 132 25.56 -4.38 8.67
CA PRO A 132 24.61 -3.56 9.41
C PRO A 132 25.25 -2.24 9.87
N GLY A 133 24.53 -1.13 9.80
CA GLY A 133 25.02 0.17 10.26
C GLY A 133 25.29 0.22 11.78
N SER A 134 24.63 -0.64 12.54
CA SER A 134 24.80 -0.81 13.98
C SER A 134 24.40 -2.22 14.44
N PHE A 135 24.50 -2.49 15.75
CA PHE A 135 24.06 -3.76 16.35
C PHE A 135 22.55 -3.81 16.63
N ARG A 136 21.75 -2.80 16.20
CA ARG A 136 20.30 -2.81 16.36
C ARG A 136 19.68 -4.00 15.62
N ARG A 137 18.65 -4.57 16.23
CA ARG A 137 17.85 -5.64 15.63
C ARG A 137 16.37 -5.38 15.86
N PHE A 138 15.56 -5.67 14.85
CA PHE A 138 14.09 -5.54 14.90
C PHE A 138 13.65 -4.16 15.40
N SER A 139 14.38 -3.12 15.02
CA SER A 139 14.13 -1.76 15.47
C SER A 139 13.08 -1.08 14.59
N GLN A 140 12.22 -0.29 15.21
CA GLN A 140 11.25 0.54 14.50
C GLN A 140 11.89 1.64 13.64
N SER A 141 13.18 1.96 13.89
CA SER A 141 13.95 2.88 13.06
C SER A 141 14.36 2.29 11.70
N ASP A 142 14.28 0.96 11.55
CA ASP A 142 14.66 0.24 10.33
C ASP A 142 13.41 -0.25 9.59
N GLY A 143 12.38 0.61 9.50
CA GLY A 143 11.09 0.31 8.92
C GLY A 143 10.97 0.66 7.45
N PHE A 144 10.05 -0.02 6.76
CA PHE A 144 9.60 0.26 5.41
C PHE A 144 8.07 0.39 5.43
N TYR A 145 7.52 1.34 4.69
CA TYR A 145 6.08 1.51 4.57
C TYR A 145 5.55 0.72 3.38
N PHE A 146 4.60 -0.17 3.65
CA PHE A 146 3.79 -0.85 2.63
C PHE A 146 2.41 -0.20 2.58
N GLY A 147 2.00 0.22 1.38
CA GLY A 147 0.70 0.82 1.12
C GLY A 147 -0.49 -0.05 1.50
N GLY A 148 -1.61 0.59 1.64
CA GLY A 148 -2.65 0.27 2.53
C GLY A 148 -3.62 -0.85 2.23
N PHE A 149 -4.15 -1.33 3.32
CA PHE A 149 -5.45 -1.94 3.36
C PHE A 149 -6.45 -0.85 3.75
N HIS A 150 -7.54 -0.77 3.00
CA HIS A 150 -8.46 0.36 3.11
C HIS A 150 -9.90 -0.06 3.37
N LYS A 151 -10.67 0.85 3.96
CA LYS A 151 -12.06 0.63 4.36
C LYS A 151 -13.09 1.07 3.32
N SER A 152 -12.70 1.79 2.27
CA SER A 152 -13.61 2.29 1.24
C SER A 152 -13.12 1.92 -0.16
N ASN A 153 -14.07 1.85 -1.10
CA ASN A 153 -13.72 1.64 -2.50
C ASN A 153 -13.04 2.88 -3.07
N PRO A 154 -11.89 2.76 -3.72
CA PRO A 154 -11.23 3.87 -4.37
C PRO A 154 -12.07 4.37 -5.56
N SER A 155 -12.00 5.66 -5.87
CA SER A 155 -12.64 6.25 -7.06
C SER A 155 -11.78 6.11 -8.32
N VAL A 156 -10.49 5.82 -8.17
CA VAL A 156 -9.53 5.55 -9.25
C VAL A 156 -8.94 4.17 -9.03
N PHE A 157 -9.11 3.26 -9.98
CA PHE A 157 -8.61 1.89 -9.80
C PHE A 157 -8.45 1.15 -11.14
N ILE A 158 -7.64 0.09 -11.08
CA ILE A 158 -7.58 -0.96 -12.10
C ILE A 158 -8.01 -2.24 -11.41
N GLU A 159 -9.10 -2.84 -11.87
CA GLU A 159 -9.66 -4.06 -11.30
C GLU A 159 -9.62 -5.19 -12.33
N VAL A 160 -9.06 -6.33 -11.95
CA VAL A 160 -9.12 -7.57 -12.71
C VAL A 160 -10.20 -8.45 -12.07
N LYS A 161 -11.30 -8.66 -12.79
CA LYS A 161 -12.45 -9.41 -12.28
C LYS A 161 -12.37 -10.90 -12.61
N GLN A 162 -13.07 -11.69 -11.82
CA GLN A 162 -13.12 -13.16 -12.00
C GLN A 162 -13.89 -13.58 -13.28
N ASP A 163 -14.68 -12.69 -13.87
CA ASP A 163 -15.38 -12.86 -15.14
C ASP A 163 -14.49 -12.62 -16.37
N ASN A 164 -13.17 -12.57 -16.18
CA ASN A 164 -12.15 -12.32 -17.19
C ASN A 164 -12.19 -10.89 -17.79
N THR A 165 -12.75 -9.93 -17.06
CA THR A 165 -12.73 -8.52 -17.48
C THR A 165 -11.69 -7.72 -16.72
N ILE A 166 -11.14 -6.68 -17.37
CA ILE A 166 -10.30 -5.67 -16.75
C ILE A 166 -11.04 -4.35 -16.83
N GLN A 167 -11.23 -3.69 -15.69
CA GLN A 167 -11.86 -2.40 -15.61
C GLN A 167 -10.85 -1.34 -15.16
N ILE A 168 -10.73 -0.25 -15.92
CA ILE A 168 -9.93 0.92 -15.56
C ILE A 168 -10.90 2.07 -15.33
N VAL A 169 -10.89 2.64 -14.13
CA VAL A 169 -11.75 3.77 -13.75
C VAL A 169 -10.88 4.93 -13.31
N ALA A 170 -11.06 6.07 -13.99
CA ALA A 170 -10.45 7.34 -13.63
C ALA A 170 -11.46 8.47 -13.92
N PRO A 171 -11.98 9.17 -12.88
CA PRO A 171 -13.01 10.22 -13.06
C PRO A 171 -12.57 11.40 -13.91
N THR A 172 -11.27 11.67 -13.99
CA THR A 172 -10.74 12.85 -14.72
C THR A 172 -10.19 12.48 -16.08
N SER A 173 -9.23 11.56 -16.17
CA SER A 173 -8.61 11.18 -17.43
C SER A 173 -7.79 9.90 -17.29
N VAL A 174 -7.60 9.19 -18.39
CA VAL A 174 -6.60 8.13 -18.57
C VAL A 174 -5.66 8.56 -19.68
N THR A 175 -4.37 8.67 -19.40
CA THR A 175 -3.35 9.03 -20.37
C THR A 175 -2.49 7.81 -20.68
N VAL A 176 -2.38 7.49 -21.97
CA VAL A 176 -1.49 6.43 -22.49
C VAL A 176 -0.43 7.09 -23.35
N THR A 177 0.84 6.99 -22.95
CA THR A 177 1.97 7.53 -23.72
C THR A 177 2.82 6.38 -24.21
N SER A 178 2.79 6.13 -25.51
CA SER A 178 3.56 5.07 -26.17
C SER A 178 3.81 5.46 -27.61
N PRO A 179 4.93 5.06 -28.23
CA PRO A 179 5.12 5.20 -29.69
C PRO A 179 4.04 4.49 -30.51
N GLN A 180 3.46 3.41 -29.98
CA GLN A 180 2.41 2.63 -30.61
C GLN A 180 1.47 2.02 -29.58
N VAL A 181 0.18 2.00 -29.88
CA VAL A 181 -0.85 1.31 -29.09
C VAL A 181 -1.66 0.43 -30.04
N ASP A 182 -1.65 -0.90 -29.80
CA ASP A 182 -2.34 -1.88 -30.66
C ASP A 182 -3.59 -2.41 -29.95
N PHE A 183 -4.72 -2.38 -30.63
CA PHE A 183 -5.97 -3.00 -30.21
C PHE A 183 -6.33 -4.11 -31.22
N SER A 184 -6.34 -5.36 -30.77
CA SER A 184 -6.64 -6.53 -31.62
C SER A 184 -8.10 -6.97 -31.60
N GLY A 185 -8.99 -6.20 -31.02
CA GLY A 185 -10.43 -6.47 -30.89
C GLY A 185 -11.28 -5.30 -31.38
N ASN A 186 -12.58 -5.41 -31.20
CA ASN A 186 -13.50 -4.31 -31.46
C ASN A 186 -13.31 -3.20 -30.40
N VAL A 187 -13.24 -1.95 -30.88
CA VAL A 187 -13.18 -0.77 -30.02
C VAL A 187 -14.50 -0.03 -30.08
N SER A 188 -15.13 0.21 -28.93
CA SER A 188 -16.33 1.02 -28.80
C SER A 188 -16.02 2.31 -28.04
N MET A 189 -16.33 3.45 -28.63
CA MET A 189 -16.14 4.77 -28.02
C MET A 189 -17.47 5.50 -27.96
N SER A 190 -17.87 6.02 -26.79
CA SER A 190 -19.10 6.78 -26.60
C SER A 190 -18.90 8.31 -26.64
N GLY A 191 -17.68 8.76 -26.83
CA GLY A 191 -17.29 10.18 -26.91
C GLY A 191 -16.77 10.57 -28.29
N SER A 192 -16.14 11.74 -28.36
CA SER A 192 -15.47 12.23 -29.57
C SER A 192 -14.07 11.65 -29.69
N VAL A 193 -13.60 11.43 -30.91
CA VAL A 193 -12.22 11.07 -31.22
C VAL A 193 -11.57 12.25 -31.92
N ASN A 194 -10.47 12.74 -31.39
CA ASN A 194 -9.65 13.78 -31.97
C ASN A 194 -8.32 13.16 -32.46
N VAL A 195 -8.10 13.18 -33.76
CA VAL A 195 -6.89 12.67 -34.40
C VAL A 195 -6.13 13.86 -34.98
N THR A 196 -4.92 14.13 -34.49
CA THR A 196 -4.09 15.25 -34.98
C THR A 196 -3.32 14.92 -36.25
N GLY A 197 -3.17 13.64 -36.57
CA GLY A 197 -2.59 13.14 -37.83
C GLY A 197 -3.67 12.62 -38.76
N ASP A 198 -3.26 11.77 -39.70
CA ASP A 198 -4.21 11.08 -40.58
C ASP A 198 -4.83 9.87 -39.88
N CYS A 199 -6.09 9.60 -40.20
CA CYS A 199 -6.79 8.38 -39.78
C CYS A 199 -7.00 7.50 -41.05
N THR A 200 -6.44 6.29 -41.06
CA THR A 200 -6.61 5.34 -42.14
C THR A 200 -7.62 4.27 -41.76
N ILE A 201 -8.68 4.11 -42.54
CA ILE A 201 -9.74 3.11 -42.32
C ILE A 201 -9.82 2.22 -43.56
N GLY A 202 -9.56 0.92 -43.39
CA GLY A 202 -9.56 -0.03 -44.52
C GLY A 202 -8.54 0.28 -45.61
N GLY A 203 -7.44 0.93 -45.27
CA GLY A 203 -6.41 1.38 -46.22
C GLY A 203 -6.69 2.73 -46.86
N ILE A 204 -7.80 3.38 -46.54
CA ILE A 204 -8.18 4.69 -47.08
C ILE A 204 -7.84 5.79 -46.07
N SER A 205 -7.04 6.78 -46.50
CA SER A 205 -6.70 7.96 -45.71
C SER A 205 -7.90 8.89 -45.57
N PHE A 206 -8.19 9.31 -44.34
CA PHE A 206 -9.28 10.28 -44.11
C PHE A 206 -8.96 11.65 -44.72
N LEU A 207 -7.71 12.09 -44.68
CA LEU A 207 -7.31 13.43 -45.14
C LEU A 207 -7.19 13.54 -46.65
N SER A 208 -6.97 12.45 -47.38
CA SER A 208 -6.64 12.49 -48.82
C SER A 208 -7.61 11.71 -49.70
N HIS A 209 -8.65 11.05 -49.16
CA HIS A 209 -9.60 10.32 -50.00
C HIS A 209 -10.43 11.25 -50.86
N ILE A 210 -10.78 10.75 -52.03
CA ILE A 210 -11.65 11.42 -52.98
C ILE A 210 -12.80 10.49 -53.38
N HIS A 211 -13.88 11.05 -53.88
CA HIS A 211 -15.01 10.29 -54.40
C HIS A 211 -15.16 10.56 -55.89
N THR A 212 -15.55 9.56 -56.65
CA THR A 212 -15.89 9.77 -58.07
C THR A 212 -17.26 10.42 -58.14
N GLY A 213 -17.35 11.56 -58.80
CA GLY A 213 -18.59 12.27 -59.01
C GLY A 213 -19.47 11.61 -60.07
N ASP A 214 -20.72 12.03 -60.18
CA ASP A 214 -21.73 11.49 -61.12
C ASP A 214 -21.38 11.70 -62.62
N SER A 215 -20.55 12.68 -62.92
CA SER A 215 -20.08 13.01 -64.26
C SER A 215 -18.69 12.48 -64.60
N GLY A 216 -18.14 11.56 -63.76
CA GLY A 216 -16.83 10.96 -63.96
C GLY A 216 -15.65 11.83 -63.54
N GLY A 217 -15.89 12.96 -62.90
CA GLY A 217 -14.87 13.78 -62.20
C GLY A 217 -14.70 13.40 -60.78
N ASP A 218 -13.49 13.54 -60.23
CA ASP A 218 -13.21 13.30 -58.80
C ASP A 218 -13.54 14.54 -57.94
N THR A 219 -13.95 14.30 -56.69
CA THR A 219 -14.12 15.36 -55.68
C THR A 219 -12.78 15.85 -55.20
N SER A 220 -12.74 17.04 -54.59
CA SER A 220 -11.58 17.45 -53.78
C SER A 220 -11.49 16.62 -52.50
N PRO A 221 -10.29 16.49 -51.88
CA PRO A 221 -10.14 15.94 -50.52
C PRO A 221 -11.01 16.70 -49.49
N PRO A 222 -11.31 16.08 -48.34
CA PRO A 222 -11.98 16.78 -47.24
C PRO A 222 -11.20 18.05 -46.82
N LYS A 223 -11.93 19.08 -46.44
CA LYS A 223 -11.35 20.36 -45.97
C LYS A 223 -11.34 20.44 -44.44
#